data_ce60bf2c162b518b66bc0d6a4b347287
#
_entry.id   ce60bf2c162b518b66bc0d6a4b347287
#
_cell.length_a   1.000
_cell.length_b   1.000
_cell.length_c   1.000
_cell.angle_alpha   90.00
_cell.angle_beta   90.00
_cell.angle_gamma   90.00
#
_symmetry.space_group_name_H-M   'P 1'
#
loop_
_entity.id
_entity.type
_entity.pdbx_description
1 polymer ?
#
loop_
_entity_poly.entity_id
_entity_poly.type
_entity_poly.pdbx_seq_one_letter_code
_entity_poly.pdbx_strand_id
1 'polypeptide(L)'
;WFFAEEETLKEYGKNKLEDKILLMGMRYEKKDFPRMYGLLFSIGVNSVIWNNGADEIEIDLEKIVRKPDLSQMEPAKRPLINPTLQLSGIYFMQELRRPVEKEEHKNLRALEEELIANLKKSHFLVAMERDEENPKKINIPYLKNKEGQILQPVFSDVMEFEKFAKGKKLRLAKIPFNKLPEILINQAEAMVFNPMGFNLILNKEQFKKILG
;
A
#
# COMPACT_ATOMS: atom_id res chain seq x y z
N TRP A 1 12.62 -0.67 11.54
CA TRP A 1 13.51 -0.96 12.66
C TRP A 1 13.27 -2.39 13.14
N PHE A 2 14.36 -3.09 13.43
CA PHE A 2 14.39 -4.40 14.09
C PHE A 2 15.14 -4.27 15.40
N PHE A 3 14.59 -4.86 16.45
CA PHE A 3 15.18 -4.83 17.78
C PHE A 3 15.48 -6.26 18.23
N ALA A 4 16.65 -6.48 18.80
CA ALA A 4 17.00 -7.77 19.38
C ALA A 4 16.27 -7.99 20.71
N GLU A 5 16.07 -6.91 21.48
CA GLU A 5 15.49 -6.93 22.81
C GLU A 5 14.18 -6.15 22.87
N GLU A 6 13.23 -6.65 23.67
CA GLU A 6 11.90 -6.04 23.83
C GLU A 6 12.00 -4.71 24.59
N GLU A 7 12.91 -4.57 25.52
CA GLU A 7 13.16 -3.36 26.28
C GLU A 7 13.59 -2.21 25.39
N THR A 8 14.50 -2.45 24.47
CA THR A 8 14.97 -1.45 23.48
C THR A 8 13.84 -1.02 22.55
N LEU A 9 12.99 -1.96 22.13
CA LEU A 9 11.80 -1.64 21.36
C LEU A 9 10.84 -0.73 22.13
N LYS A 10 10.60 -1.02 23.43
CA LYS A 10 9.70 -0.22 24.28
C LYS A 10 10.24 1.19 24.49
N GLU A 11 11.53 1.34 24.71
CA GLU A 11 12.18 2.64 24.87
C GLU A 11 12.08 3.46 23.57
N TYR A 12 12.39 2.86 22.44
CA TYR A 12 12.23 3.48 21.13
C TYR A 12 10.78 3.92 20.88
N GLY A 13 9.80 3.07 21.26
CA GLY A 13 8.38 3.37 21.15
C GLY A 13 7.96 4.55 22.02
N LYS A 14 8.47 4.66 23.24
CA LYS A 14 8.21 5.82 24.13
C LYS A 14 8.73 7.12 23.53
N ASN A 15 9.96 7.13 23.01
CA ASN A 15 10.55 8.30 22.36
C ASN A 15 9.74 8.75 21.13
N LYS A 16 9.21 7.79 20.34
CA LYS A 16 8.34 8.12 19.20
C LYS A 16 6.96 8.61 19.60
N LEU A 17 6.47 8.18 20.77
CA LEU A 17 5.19 8.66 21.30
C LEU A 17 5.23 10.15 21.68
N GLU A 18 6.39 10.69 22.07
CA GLU A 18 6.58 12.13 22.30
C GLU A 18 6.32 12.93 21.03
N ASP A 19 6.69 12.39 19.86
CA ASP A 19 6.37 12.92 18.52
C ASP A 19 4.93 12.61 18.07
N LYS A 20 4.09 12.04 18.96
CA LYS A 20 2.74 11.53 18.64
C LYS A 20 2.72 10.50 17.53
N ILE A 21 3.78 9.69 17.41
CA ILE A 21 3.90 8.58 16.47
C ILE A 21 3.61 7.29 17.23
N LEU A 22 2.47 6.66 16.90
CA LEU A 22 2.09 5.37 17.45
C LEU A 22 2.78 4.25 16.65
N LEU A 23 3.57 3.44 17.35
CA LEU A 23 4.22 2.27 16.76
C LEU A 23 3.57 0.98 17.26
N MET A 24 3.51 -0.01 16.39
CA MET A 24 3.10 -1.36 16.72
C MET A 24 4.31 -2.30 16.62
N GLY A 25 4.72 -2.85 17.75
CA GLY A 25 5.74 -3.89 17.78
C GLY A 25 5.17 -5.24 17.33
N MET A 26 5.92 -5.95 16.49
CA MET A 26 5.58 -7.31 16.06
C MET A 26 6.76 -8.23 16.34
N ARG A 27 6.48 -9.43 16.87
CA ARG A 27 7.50 -10.43 17.12
C ARG A 27 7.60 -11.38 15.93
N TYR A 28 8.83 -11.59 15.45
CA TYR A 28 9.13 -12.53 14.38
C TYR A 28 10.16 -13.56 14.85
N GLU A 29 10.01 -14.79 14.38
CA GLU A 29 11.00 -15.83 14.54
C GLU A 29 12.01 -15.79 13.39
N LYS A 30 13.20 -16.34 13.60
CA LYS A 30 14.28 -16.34 12.60
C LYS A 30 13.86 -16.94 11.25
N LYS A 31 12.95 -17.93 11.26
CA LYS A 31 12.39 -18.55 10.05
C LYS A 31 11.55 -17.61 9.19
N ASP A 32 10.99 -16.53 9.78
CA ASP A 32 10.09 -15.61 9.11
C ASP A 32 10.83 -14.46 8.40
N PHE A 33 12.10 -14.24 8.73
CA PHE A 33 12.89 -13.11 8.20
C PHE A 33 12.98 -13.08 6.68
N PRO A 34 13.23 -14.19 5.95
CA PRO A 34 13.29 -14.13 4.49
C PRO A 34 11.99 -13.62 3.85
N ARG A 35 10.84 -14.08 4.39
CA ARG A 35 9.52 -13.63 3.93
C ARG A 35 9.30 -12.15 4.25
N MET A 36 9.66 -11.73 5.45
CA MET A 36 9.49 -10.35 5.90
C MET A 36 10.36 -9.38 5.11
N TYR A 37 11.63 -9.71 4.88
CA TYR A 37 12.53 -8.89 4.04
C TYR A 37 12.01 -8.77 2.62
N GLY A 38 11.52 -9.86 2.04
CA GLY A 38 10.88 -9.85 0.72
C GLY A 38 9.64 -8.95 0.68
N LEU A 39 8.81 -8.98 1.72
CA LEU A 39 7.64 -8.10 1.85
C LEU A 39 8.05 -6.63 1.95
N LEU A 40 9.00 -6.29 2.82
CA LEU A 40 9.50 -4.91 2.96
C LEU A 40 10.08 -4.38 1.66
N PHE A 41 10.88 -5.20 0.97
CA PHE A 41 11.43 -4.87 -0.32
C PHE A 41 10.33 -4.61 -1.38
N SER A 42 9.28 -5.43 -1.40
CA SER A 42 8.16 -5.30 -2.36
C SER A 42 7.34 -4.02 -2.18
N ILE A 43 7.30 -3.47 -0.97
CA ILE A 43 6.64 -2.19 -0.67
C ILE A 43 7.58 -0.98 -0.78
N GLY A 44 8.81 -1.18 -1.27
CA GLY A 44 9.75 -0.09 -1.57
C GLY A 44 10.73 0.27 -0.45
N VAL A 45 10.78 -0.50 0.64
CA VAL A 45 11.80 -0.30 1.69
C VAL A 45 13.16 -0.73 1.16
N ASN A 46 14.15 0.16 1.23
CA ASN A 46 15.50 -0.07 0.72
C ASN A 46 16.43 -0.68 1.76
N SER A 47 16.29 -0.26 3.01
CA SER A 47 17.12 -0.73 4.11
C SER A 47 16.34 -0.94 5.39
N VAL A 48 16.88 -1.72 6.30
CA VAL A 48 16.37 -1.93 7.65
C VAL A 48 17.47 -1.60 8.65
N ILE A 49 17.07 -1.04 9.79
CA ILE A 49 17.99 -0.76 10.88
C ILE A 49 17.81 -1.84 11.93
N TRP A 50 18.88 -2.54 12.23
CA TRP A 50 18.94 -3.53 13.28
C TRP A 50 19.57 -2.90 14.52
N ASN A 51 18.84 -2.92 15.64
CA ASN A 51 19.29 -2.40 16.91
C ASN A 51 19.36 -3.55 17.93
N ASN A 52 20.55 -3.76 18.50
CA ASN A 52 20.82 -4.78 19.50
C ASN A 52 20.90 -4.23 20.93
N GLY A 53 20.54 -2.95 21.10
CA GLY A 53 20.63 -2.22 22.38
C GLY A 53 21.95 -1.45 22.58
N ALA A 54 23.07 -1.93 22.00
CA ALA A 54 24.37 -1.27 22.06
C ALA A 54 24.71 -0.56 20.74
N ASP A 55 24.41 -1.22 19.61
CA ASP A 55 24.74 -0.77 18.27
C ASP A 55 23.54 -0.77 17.35
N GLU A 56 23.57 0.13 16.35
CA GLU A 56 22.62 0.18 15.25
C GLU A 56 23.34 -0.12 13.94
N ILE A 57 22.84 -1.08 13.19
CA ILE A 57 23.41 -1.50 11.92
C ILE A 57 22.35 -1.34 10.83
N GLU A 58 22.66 -0.55 9.81
CA GLU A 58 21.84 -0.45 8.62
C GLU A 58 22.16 -1.61 7.67
N ILE A 59 21.12 -2.34 7.27
CA ILE A 59 21.20 -3.47 6.36
C ILE A 59 20.45 -3.12 5.09
N ASP A 60 21.16 -3.03 3.99
CA ASP A 60 20.59 -2.81 2.65
C ASP A 60 19.84 -4.08 2.19
N LEU A 61 18.54 -3.94 1.95
CA LEU A 61 17.71 -5.08 1.54
C LEU A 61 18.08 -5.63 0.17
N GLU A 62 18.65 -4.83 -0.74
CA GLU A 62 19.12 -5.34 -2.03
C GLU A 62 20.25 -6.37 -1.92
N LYS A 63 21.00 -6.35 -0.82
CA LYS A 63 22.07 -7.32 -0.55
C LYS A 63 21.57 -8.66 -0.03
N ILE A 64 20.38 -8.70 0.55
CA ILE A 64 19.83 -9.91 1.19
C ILE A 64 18.57 -10.45 0.51
N VAL A 65 17.84 -9.62 -0.24
CA VAL A 65 16.64 -10.03 -0.98
C VAL A 65 16.99 -10.30 -2.43
N ARG A 66 16.81 -11.55 -2.87
CA ARG A 66 16.98 -11.88 -4.29
C ARG A 66 15.76 -11.41 -5.07
N LYS A 67 15.96 -10.46 -5.99
CA LYS A 67 14.92 -10.05 -6.94
C LYS A 67 14.58 -11.20 -7.87
N PRO A 68 13.29 -11.51 -8.12
CA PRO A 68 12.94 -12.47 -9.16
C PRO A 68 13.35 -11.94 -10.53
N ASP A 69 13.98 -12.78 -11.33
CA ASP A 69 14.28 -12.44 -12.73
C ASP A 69 13.00 -12.54 -13.56
N LEU A 70 12.43 -11.40 -13.89
CA LEU A 70 11.23 -11.29 -14.73
C LEU A 70 11.58 -11.07 -16.22
N SER A 71 12.87 -11.06 -16.60
CA SER A 71 13.30 -10.76 -17.96
C SER A 71 12.78 -11.78 -18.97
N GLN A 72 12.67 -13.04 -18.55
CA GLN A 72 12.18 -14.16 -19.36
C GLN A 72 10.65 -14.25 -19.46
N MET A 73 9.93 -13.44 -18.69
CA MET A 73 8.47 -13.40 -18.73
C MET A 73 7.98 -12.42 -19.79
N GLU A 74 6.99 -12.81 -20.57
CA GLU A 74 6.27 -11.90 -21.46
C GLU A 74 5.77 -10.67 -20.67
N PRO A 75 5.91 -9.45 -21.18
CA PRO A 75 5.51 -8.23 -20.47
C PRO A 75 4.07 -8.25 -19.94
N ALA A 76 3.15 -8.86 -20.69
CA ALA A 76 1.74 -8.98 -20.30
C ALA A 76 1.51 -9.93 -19.10
N LYS A 77 2.42 -10.88 -18.87
CA LYS A 77 2.36 -11.86 -17.78
C LYS A 77 3.15 -11.44 -16.54
N ARG A 78 3.95 -10.38 -16.64
CA ARG A 78 4.71 -9.88 -15.48
C ARG A 78 3.76 -9.38 -14.40
N PRO A 79 3.98 -9.77 -13.13
CA PRO A 79 3.17 -9.26 -12.05
C PRO A 79 3.27 -7.73 -11.97
N LEU A 80 2.15 -7.06 -11.74
CA LEU A 80 2.16 -5.64 -11.47
C LEU A 80 2.76 -5.42 -10.08
N ILE A 81 3.76 -4.55 -10.00
CA ILE A 81 4.40 -4.10 -8.78
C ILE A 81 4.57 -2.58 -8.84
N ASN A 82 4.32 -1.90 -7.73
CA ASN A 82 4.42 -0.45 -7.60
C ASN A 82 5.11 -0.07 -6.26
N PRO A 83 6.37 -0.47 -6.03
CA PRO A 83 7.02 -0.28 -4.72
C PRO A 83 7.13 1.20 -4.33
N THR A 84 7.46 2.09 -5.26
CA THR A 84 7.55 3.54 -4.99
C THR A 84 6.18 4.14 -4.62
N LEU A 85 5.12 3.71 -5.30
CA LEU A 85 3.75 4.14 -4.95
C LEU A 85 3.35 3.61 -3.57
N GLN A 86 3.66 2.35 -3.26
CA GLN A 86 3.38 1.77 -1.95
C GLN A 86 4.05 2.59 -0.85
N LEU A 87 5.33 2.88 -0.99
CA LEU A 87 6.10 3.62 0.01
C LEU A 87 5.57 5.05 0.19
N SER A 88 5.36 5.79 -0.91
CA SER A 88 4.82 7.16 -0.83
C SER A 88 3.40 7.19 -0.25
N GLY A 89 2.57 6.19 -0.58
CA GLY A 89 1.24 6.04 0.01
C GLY A 89 1.28 5.78 1.51
N ILE A 90 2.19 4.90 1.96
CA ILE A 90 2.39 4.61 3.38
C ILE A 90 2.82 5.87 4.14
N TYR A 91 3.86 6.57 3.67
CA TYR A 91 4.37 7.77 4.35
C TYR A 91 3.35 8.90 4.41
N PHE A 92 2.68 9.18 3.29
CA PHE A 92 1.61 10.18 3.27
C PHE A 92 0.50 9.85 4.26
N MET A 93 -0.02 8.62 4.24
CA MET A 93 -1.12 8.23 5.11
C MET A 93 -0.71 8.12 6.59
N GLN A 94 0.53 7.77 6.90
CA GLN A 94 1.05 7.81 8.27
C GLN A 94 1.09 9.24 8.79
N GLU A 95 1.62 10.19 8.02
CA GLU A 95 1.68 11.59 8.43
C GLU A 95 0.29 12.22 8.49
N LEU A 96 -0.57 11.97 7.50
CA LEU A 96 -1.96 12.48 7.48
C LEU A 96 -2.77 12.02 8.71
N ARG A 97 -2.52 10.81 9.21
CA ARG A 97 -3.24 10.23 10.36
C ARG A 97 -2.57 10.52 11.70
N ARG A 98 -1.44 11.17 11.72
CA ARG A 98 -0.78 11.54 12.96
C ARG A 98 -1.71 12.49 13.77
N PRO A 99 -1.98 12.22 15.06
CA PRO A 99 -2.94 12.98 15.86
C PRO A 99 -2.34 14.31 16.34
N VAL A 100 -2.16 15.23 15.40
CA VAL A 100 -1.56 16.55 15.63
C VAL A 100 -2.39 17.62 14.94
N GLU A 101 -2.19 18.89 15.33
CA GLU A 101 -2.78 20.03 14.64
C GLU A 101 -2.20 20.15 13.21
N LYS A 102 -2.95 20.82 12.35
CA LYS A 102 -2.62 20.89 10.91
C LYS A 102 -1.22 21.45 10.65
N GLU A 103 -0.81 22.43 11.43
CA GLU A 103 0.49 23.12 11.33
C GLU A 103 1.65 22.27 11.85
N GLU A 104 1.37 21.25 12.63
CA GLU A 104 2.38 20.34 13.20
C GLU A 104 2.73 19.16 12.27
N HIS A 105 1.99 18.99 11.17
CA HIS A 105 2.33 17.96 10.18
C HIS A 105 3.66 18.25 9.52
N LYS A 106 4.53 17.24 9.50
CA LYS A 106 5.88 17.33 8.92
C LYS A 106 5.82 16.96 7.43
N ASN A 107 6.17 17.91 6.57
CA ASN A 107 6.31 17.68 5.12
C ASN A 107 5.05 17.11 4.42
N LEU A 108 3.84 17.26 4.99
CA LEU A 108 2.62 16.66 4.46
C LEU A 108 2.39 17.01 2.98
N ARG A 109 2.66 18.28 2.60
CA ARG A 109 2.51 18.74 1.22
C ARG A 109 3.49 18.04 0.28
N ALA A 110 4.77 17.90 0.66
CA ALA A 110 5.77 17.22 -0.16
C ALA A 110 5.43 15.73 -0.33
N LEU A 111 4.94 15.08 0.74
CA LEU A 111 4.47 13.69 0.69
C LEU A 111 3.24 13.53 -0.23
N GLU A 112 2.31 14.50 -0.22
CA GLU A 112 1.16 14.51 -1.12
C GLU A 112 1.60 14.66 -2.59
N GLU A 113 2.48 15.61 -2.88
CA GLU A 113 3.02 15.86 -4.23
C GLU A 113 3.74 14.61 -4.77
N GLU A 114 4.54 13.95 -3.95
CA GLU A 114 5.22 12.69 -4.32
C GLU A 114 4.22 11.56 -4.57
N LEU A 115 3.22 11.40 -3.71
CA LEU A 115 2.16 10.41 -3.89
C LEU A 115 1.39 10.64 -5.18
N ILE A 116 0.99 11.87 -5.46
CA ILE A 116 0.28 12.23 -6.70
C ILE A 116 1.12 11.91 -7.93
N ALA A 117 2.42 12.23 -7.92
CA ALA A 117 3.33 11.90 -9.01
C ALA A 117 3.43 10.38 -9.24
N ASN A 118 3.46 9.60 -8.15
CA ASN A 118 3.50 8.15 -8.21
C ASN A 118 2.16 7.54 -8.67
N LEU A 119 1.01 8.10 -8.25
CA LEU A 119 -0.31 7.70 -8.73
C LEU A 119 -0.44 7.87 -10.25
N LYS A 120 -0.10 9.06 -10.76
CA LYS A 120 -0.25 9.40 -12.20
C LYS A 120 0.50 8.45 -13.14
N LYS A 121 1.66 7.97 -12.77
CA LYS A 121 2.47 7.05 -13.59
C LYS A 121 2.16 5.57 -13.38
N SER A 122 1.32 5.25 -12.40
CA SER A 122 1.05 3.87 -12.01
C SER A 122 -0.13 3.26 -12.77
N HIS A 123 -0.10 1.92 -12.85
CA HIS A 123 -1.24 1.10 -13.21
C HIS A 123 -1.78 0.44 -11.94
N PHE A 124 -3.05 0.06 -12.00
CA PHE A 124 -3.76 -0.55 -10.89
C PHE A 124 -4.48 -1.81 -11.33
N LEU A 125 -4.70 -2.72 -10.40
CA LEU A 125 -5.53 -3.88 -10.59
C LEU A 125 -6.94 -3.58 -10.11
N VAL A 126 -7.92 -3.91 -10.94
CA VAL A 126 -9.34 -3.84 -10.62
C VAL A 126 -9.89 -5.26 -10.64
N ALA A 127 -10.49 -5.67 -9.53
CA ALA A 127 -11.12 -6.97 -9.42
C ALA A 127 -12.46 -6.99 -10.17
N MET A 128 -12.73 -8.10 -10.86
CA MET A 128 -13.94 -8.33 -11.62
C MET A 128 -14.46 -9.73 -11.33
N GLU A 129 -15.76 -9.84 -11.14
CA GLU A 129 -16.49 -11.09 -11.00
C GLU A 129 -17.39 -11.28 -12.21
N ARG A 130 -17.41 -12.48 -12.78
CA ARG A 130 -18.40 -12.80 -13.79
C ARG A 130 -19.71 -13.12 -13.11
N ASP A 131 -20.77 -12.58 -13.65
CA ASP A 131 -22.11 -13.01 -13.29
C ASP A 131 -22.31 -14.45 -13.78
N GLU A 132 -22.72 -15.36 -12.90
CA GLU A 132 -22.90 -16.78 -13.24
C GLU A 132 -24.09 -16.98 -14.19
N GLU A 133 -25.15 -16.16 -14.05
CA GLU A 133 -26.35 -16.25 -14.87
C GLU A 133 -26.20 -15.50 -16.21
N ASN A 134 -25.37 -14.45 -16.25
CA ASN A 134 -25.11 -13.67 -17.45
C ASN A 134 -23.61 -13.42 -17.67
N PRO A 135 -22.90 -14.31 -18.42
CA PRO A 135 -21.45 -14.20 -18.64
C PRO A 135 -20.98 -12.89 -19.31
N LYS A 136 -21.89 -12.11 -19.91
CA LYS A 136 -21.60 -10.79 -20.49
C LYS A 136 -21.60 -9.68 -19.44
N LYS A 137 -22.22 -9.91 -18.27
CA LYS A 137 -22.28 -8.97 -17.17
C LYS A 137 -21.04 -9.13 -16.30
N ILE A 138 -20.35 -8.02 -16.07
CA ILE A 138 -19.19 -7.94 -15.18
C ILE A 138 -19.62 -7.19 -13.93
N ASN A 139 -19.45 -7.82 -12.78
CA ASN A 139 -19.67 -7.19 -11.50
C ASN A 139 -18.29 -6.78 -10.92
N ILE A 140 -18.22 -5.56 -10.42
CA ILE A 140 -17.03 -5.08 -9.71
C ILE A 140 -17.33 -5.16 -8.20
N PRO A 141 -16.55 -5.94 -7.43
CA PRO A 141 -16.73 -6.01 -6.00
C PRO A 141 -16.57 -4.63 -5.34
N TYR A 142 -17.33 -4.36 -4.31
CA TYR A 142 -17.27 -3.11 -3.56
C TYR A 142 -17.15 -3.37 -2.05
N LEU A 143 -16.73 -2.35 -1.34
CA LEU A 143 -16.71 -2.31 0.12
C LEU A 143 -17.73 -1.30 0.63
N LYS A 144 -18.20 -1.51 1.85
CA LYS A 144 -18.94 -0.49 2.61
C LYS A 144 -18.07 -0.05 3.77
N ASN A 145 -17.92 1.26 3.96
CA ASN A 145 -17.30 1.80 5.15
C ASN A 145 -18.28 1.82 6.33
N LYS A 146 -17.84 2.32 7.50
CA LYS A 146 -18.68 2.37 8.70
C LYS A 146 -19.90 3.29 8.54
N GLU A 147 -19.80 4.28 7.68
CA GLU A 147 -20.88 5.23 7.35
C GLU A 147 -21.84 4.70 6.29
N GLY A 148 -21.60 3.47 5.80
CA GLY A 148 -22.45 2.82 4.78
C GLY A 148 -22.12 3.23 3.35
N GLN A 149 -21.12 4.09 3.12
CA GLN A 149 -20.72 4.52 1.79
C GLN A 149 -20.11 3.36 0.99
N ILE A 150 -20.43 3.32 -0.29
CA ILE A 150 -19.92 2.29 -1.20
C ILE A 150 -18.60 2.77 -1.82
N LEU A 151 -17.56 1.97 -1.64
CA LEU A 151 -16.22 2.23 -2.13
C LEU A 151 -15.78 1.13 -3.11
N GLN A 152 -15.26 1.52 -4.27
CA GLN A 152 -14.70 0.58 -5.24
C GLN A 152 -13.22 0.33 -4.93
N PRO A 153 -12.81 -0.91 -4.60
CA PRO A 153 -11.41 -1.21 -4.31
C PRO A 153 -10.58 -1.25 -5.58
N VAL A 154 -9.37 -0.70 -5.51
CA VAL A 154 -8.31 -0.80 -6.51
C VAL A 154 -6.99 -1.13 -5.84
N PHE A 155 -6.12 -1.87 -6.52
CA PHE A 155 -4.92 -2.43 -5.90
C PHE A 155 -3.69 -2.03 -6.69
N SER A 156 -2.64 -1.62 -5.99
CA SER A 156 -1.35 -1.27 -6.61
C SER A 156 -0.61 -2.48 -7.17
N ASP A 157 -0.89 -3.66 -6.65
CA ASP A 157 -0.21 -4.91 -7.01
C ASP A 157 -1.03 -6.14 -6.61
N VAL A 158 -0.50 -7.32 -6.98
CA VAL A 158 -1.16 -8.61 -6.71
C VAL A 158 -1.22 -8.92 -5.22
N MET A 159 -0.22 -8.53 -4.42
CA MET A 159 -0.19 -8.81 -2.99
C MET A 159 -1.31 -8.06 -2.25
N GLU A 160 -1.55 -6.81 -2.60
CA GLU A 160 -2.65 -6.01 -2.05
C GLU A 160 -4.01 -6.58 -2.48
N PHE A 161 -4.12 -7.05 -3.72
CA PHE A 161 -5.31 -7.75 -4.18
C PHE A 161 -5.55 -9.05 -3.39
N GLU A 162 -4.54 -9.88 -3.16
CA GLU A 162 -4.66 -11.15 -2.45
C GLU A 162 -5.15 -10.97 -1.00
N LYS A 163 -4.70 -9.90 -0.32
CA LYS A 163 -5.21 -9.53 1.02
C LYS A 163 -6.73 -9.29 1.01
N PHE A 164 -7.23 -8.70 -0.06
CA PHE A 164 -8.67 -8.43 -0.25
C PHE A 164 -9.43 -9.68 -0.67
N ALA A 165 -8.90 -10.42 -1.64
CA ALA A 165 -9.60 -11.53 -2.27
C ALA A 165 -9.87 -12.71 -1.32
N LYS A 166 -9.01 -12.92 -0.30
CA LYS A 166 -9.13 -14.00 0.70
C LYS A 166 -9.41 -15.37 0.06
N GLY A 167 -8.71 -15.66 -1.06
CA GLY A 167 -8.86 -16.92 -1.80
C GLY A 167 -10.01 -16.98 -2.81
N LYS A 168 -10.82 -15.92 -2.96
CA LYS A 168 -11.82 -15.83 -4.03
C LYS A 168 -11.14 -15.76 -5.40
N LYS A 169 -11.64 -16.52 -6.36
CA LYS A 169 -11.18 -16.49 -7.75
C LYS A 169 -11.83 -15.33 -8.50
N LEU A 170 -11.19 -14.16 -8.46
CA LEU A 170 -11.60 -12.98 -9.19
C LEU A 170 -10.68 -12.78 -10.41
N ARG A 171 -11.22 -12.20 -11.47
CA ARG A 171 -10.42 -11.74 -12.61
C ARG A 171 -9.85 -10.37 -12.30
N LEU A 172 -8.74 -10.06 -12.92
CA LEU A 172 -8.07 -8.77 -12.75
C LEU A 172 -7.95 -8.06 -14.10
N ALA A 173 -8.29 -6.78 -14.13
CA ALA A 173 -7.94 -5.87 -15.20
C ALA A 173 -6.84 -4.93 -14.71
N LYS A 174 -5.84 -4.68 -15.58
CA LYS A 174 -4.78 -3.70 -15.35
C LYS A 174 -5.20 -2.37 -16.00
N ILE A 175 -5.40 -1.33 -15.20
CA ILE A 175 -5.95 -0.04 -15.62
C ILE A 175 -4.95 1.07 -15.24
N PRO A 176 -4.57 1.98 -16.13
CA PRO A 176 -3.76 3.14 -15.78
C PRO A 176 -4.57 4.14 -14.95
N PHE A 177 -3.90 4.91 -14.09
CA PHE A 177 -4.53 5.83 -13.15
C PHE A 177 -5.54 6.79 -13.81
N ASN A 178 -5.18 7.36 -14.95
CA ASN A 178 -6.02 8.32 -15.66
C ASN A 178 -7.33 7.73 -16.22
N LYS A 179 -7.42 6.40 -16.31
CA LYS A 179 -8.63 5.69 -16.75
C LYS A 179 -9.51 5.18 -15.61
N LEU A 180 -9.03 5.25 -14.37
CA LEU A 180 -9.81 4.79 -13.22
C LEU A 180 -11.16 5.52 -13.07
N PRO A 181 -11.26 6.85 -13.21
CA PRO A 181 -12.55 7.53 -13.08
C PRO A 181 -13.63 7.05 -14.05
N GLU A 182 -13.23 6.59 -15.25
CA GLU A 182 -14.15 6.09 -16.28
C GLU A 182 -14.80 4.75 -15.89
N ILE A 183 -14.17 4.00 -15.00
CA ILE A 183 -14.66 2.67 -14.56
C ILE A 183 -15.22 2.68 -13.13
N LEU A 184 -15.37 3.85 -12.52
CA LEU A 184 -16.00 3.96 -11.21
C LEU A 184 -17.48 3.58 -11.35
N ILE A 185 -17.91 2.53 -10.64
CA ILE A 185 -19.30 2.05 -10.70
C ILE A 185 -20.25 3.12 -10.17
N ASN A 186 -21.45 3.20 -10.78
CA ASN A 186 -22.40 4.28 -10.49
C ASN A 186 -22.82 4.39 -9.02
N GLN A 187 -22.84 3.27 -8.32
CA GLN A 187 -23.20 3.21 -6.90
C GLN A 187 -22.07 3.55 -5.95
N ALA A 188 -20.82 3.64 -6.44
CA ALA A 188 -19.68 3.96 -5.58
C ALA A 188 -19.45 5.49 -5.51
N GLU A 189 -19.25 5.98 -4.30
CA GLU A 189 -18.95 7.37 -4.03
C GLU A 189 -17.49 7.72 -4.29
N ALA A 190 -16.60 6.72 -4.11
CA ALA A 190 -15.15 6.88 -4.27
C ALA A 190 -14.47 5.55 -4.63
N MET A 191 -13.21 5.64 -5.03
CA MET A 191 -12.30 4.49 -5.06
C MET A 191 -11.45 4.45 -3.80
N VAL A 192 -11.18 3.24 -3.32
CA VAL A 192 -10.25 3.00 -2.21
C VAL A 192 -9.04 2.22 -2.71
N PHE A 193 -7.87 2.83 -2.60
CA PHE A 193 -6.59 2.28 -3.01
C PHE A 193 -6.00 1.45 -1.87
N ASN A 194 -5.69 0.20 -2.14
CA ASN A 194 -5.13 -0.76 -1.18
C ASN A 194 -5.90 -0.74 0.16
N PRO A 195 -7.17 -1.16 0.19
CA PRO A 195 -8.02 -1.05 1.39
C PRO A 195 -7.47 -1.78 2.61
N MET A 196 -6.63 -2.82 2.41
CA MET A 196 -5.94 -3.57 3.46
C MET A 196 -4.48 -3.12 3.66
N GLY A 197 -4.04 -2.09 2.94
CA GLY A 197 -2.73 -1.46 3.01
C GLY A 197 -2.81 -0.01 3.46
N PHE A 198 -2.29 0.94 2.65
CA PHE A 198 -2.28 2.37 3.01
C PHE A 198 -3.66 3.02 3.01
N ASN A 199 -4.66 2.43 2.34
CA ASN A 199 -6.07 2.79 2.40
C ASN A 199 -6.35 4.27 2.09
N LEU A 200 -5.95 4.71 0.88
CA LEU A 200 -6.25 6.03 0.35
C LEU A 200 -7.61 6.03 -0.34
N ILE A 201 -8.47 6.99 -0.02
CA ILE A 201 -9.78 7.16 -0.68
C ILE A 201 -9.71 8.39 -1.57
N LEU A 202 -10.13 8.23 -2.84
CA LEU A 202 -10.26 9.33 -3.79
C LEU A 202 -11.67 9.34 -4.39
N ASN A 203 -12.37 10.45 -4.21
CA ASN A 203 -13.65 10.71 -4.86
C ASN A 203 -13.48 11.34 -6.24
N LYS A 204 -14.59 11.54 -6.98
CA LYS A 204 -14.57 12.10 -8.34
C LYS A 204 -13.93 13.50 -8.42
N GLU A 205 -14.15 14.34 -7.42
CA GLU A 205 -13.58 15.70 -7.37
C GLU A 205 -12.08 15.69 -7.18
N GLN A 206 -11.59 14.78 -6.32
CA GLN A 206 -10.16 14.60 -6.10
C GLN A 206 -9.47 14.05 -7.34
N PHE A 207 -10.08 13.11 -8.06
CA PHE A 207 -9.55 12.66 -9.35
C PHE A 207 -9.43 13.79 -10.35
N LYS A 208 -10.47 14.66 -10.47
CA LYS A 208 -10.41 15.84 -11.37
C LYS A 208 -9.26 16.75 -11.01
N LYS A 209 -9.07 17.07 -9.71
CA LYS A 209 -7.95 17.93 -9.25
C LYS A 209 -6.58 17.33 -9.55
N ILE A 210 -6.45 16.02 -9.40
CA ILE A 210 -5.19 15.33 -9.64
C ILE A 210 -4.87 15.24 -11.14
N LEU A 211 -5.87 15.00 -11.98
CA LEU A 211 -5.66 14.80 -13.42
C LEU A 211 -5.53 16.13 -14.20
N GLY A 212 -6.11 17.22 -13.72
CA GLY A 212 -6.10 18.55 -14.32
C GLY A 212 -7.35 18.79 -15.10
#